data_12109353876a191b3a7d99ccdc58524e
#
_entry.id   12109353876a191b3a7d99ccdc58524e
#
_cell.length_a   1.000
_cell.length_b   1.000
_cell.length_c   1.000
_cell.angle_alpha   90.00
_cell.angle_beta   90.00
_cell.angle_gamma   90.00
#
_symmetry.space_group_name_H-M   'P 1'
#
loop_
_entity.id
_entity.type
_entity.pdbx_description
1 polymer ?
#
loop_
_entity_poly.entity_id
_entity_poly.type
_entity_poly.pdbx_seq_one_letter_code
_entity_poly.pdbx_strand_id
1 'polypeptide(L)'
;MFLLDTVVLSELRKRDRNPNVVRWLAGASANDVFLSAVTIGEIERGIVRQRAKDAAFAEALESWLDRTIQVYADRILPVDTPVARRWGSLSARIGNDGADLLIAATALEHGLTVVTRNVRHFESTGVAFIDPFE
;
A
#
# COMPACT_ATOMS: atom_id res chain seq x y z
N MET A 1 14.79 1.44 -0.46
CA MET A 1 13.53 2.06 -0.89
C MET A 1 12.35 1.18 -0.51
N PHE A 2 11.19 1.77 -0.30
CA PHE A 2 10.06 1.12 0.40
C PHE A 2 8.76 1.28 -0.37
N LEU A 3 7.90 0.26 -0.32
CA LEU A 3 6.55 0.31 -0.84
C LEU A 3 5.58 0.12 0.33
N LEU A 4 4.76 1.13 0.62
CA LEU A 4 3.80 1.04 1.72
C LEU A 4 2.62 0.17 1.32
N ASP A 5 2.32 -0.85 2.15
CA ASP A 5 1.07 -1.58 2.02
C ASP A 5 -0.10 -0.68 2.43
N THR A 6 -1.27 -0.99 1.92
CA THR A 6 -2.50 -0.22 2.15
C THR A 6 -2.79 -0.02 3.65
N VAL A 7 -2.55 -1.06 4.46
CA VAL A 7 -2.80 -1.00 5.91
C VAL A 7 -1.92 0.05 6.60
N VAL A 8 -0.68 0.23 6.14
CA VAL A 8 0.24 1.22 6.71
C VAL A 8 -0.17 2.62 6.30
N LEU A 9 -0.49 2.82 5.02
CA LEU A 9 -0.96 4.12 4.54
C LEU A 9 -2.24 4.53 5.25
N SER A 10 -3.19 3.60 5.43
CA SER A 10 -4.45 3.86 6.14
C SER A 10 -4.23 4.22 7.60
N GLU A 11 -3.21 3.65 8.24
CA GLU A 11 -2.86 4.01 9.62
C GLU A 11 -2.45 5.48 9.74
N LEU A 12 -1.74 5.99 8.75
CA LEU A 12 -1.27 7.39 8.75
C LEU A 12 -2.41 8.40 8.63
N ARG A 13 -3.59 7.98 8.18
CA ARG A 13 -4.79 8.81 8.11
C ARG A 13 -5.40 9.06 9.48
N LYS A 14 -5.25 8.13 10.42
CA LYS A 14 -5.91 8.18 11.72
C LYS A 14 -5.40 9.34 12.58
N ARG A 15 -6.27 9.91 13.40
CA ARG A 15 -5.88 10.93 14.38
C ARG A 15 -4.97 10.33 15.46
N ASP A 16 -5.31 9.14 15.93
CA ASP A 16 -4.58 8.39 16.97
C ASP A 16 -3.69 7.30 16.38
N ARG A 17 -2.97 7.65 15.31
CA ARG A 17 -2.10 6.72 14.58
C ARG A 17 -1.02 6.14 15.50
N ASN A 18 -0.62 4.90 15.17
CA ASN A 18 0.37 4.17 15.94
C ASN A 18 1.71 4.93 15.96
N PRO A 19 2.27 5.21 17.15
CA PRO A 19 3.52 5.99 17.24
C PRO A 19 4.73 5.31 16.61
N ASN A 20 4.76 3.99 16.55
CA ASN A 20 5.86 3.26 15.90
C ASN A 20 5.84 3.49 14.39
N VAL A 21 4.66 3.49 13.79
CA VAL A 21 4.51 3.77 12.36
C VAL A 21 4.94 5.20 12.04
N VAL A 22 4.50 6.15 12.85
CA VAL A 22 4.88 7.56 12.69
C VAL A 22 6.40 7.72 12.79
N ARG A 23 7.01 7.07 13.77
CA ARG A 23 8.47 7.13 13.99
C ARG A 23 9.21 6.51 12.81
N TRP A 24 8.74 5.37 12.30
CA TRP A 24 9.35 4.71 11.16
C TRP A 24 9.33 5.64 9.93
N LEU A 25 8.17 6.23 9.64
CA LEU A 25 8.02 7.12 8.48
C LEU A 25 8.89 8.37 8.62
N ALA A 26 8.97 8.94 9.82
CA ALA A 26 9.80 10.12 10.08
C ALA A 26 11.30 9.84 9.86
N GLY A 27 11.73 8.59 10.08
CA GLY A 27 13.11 8.17 9.86
C GLY A 27 13.44 7.81 8.42
N ALA A 28 12.43 7.65 7.56
CA ALA A 28 12.64 7.33 6.16
C ALA A 28 12.72 8.61 5.32
N SER A 29 13.55 8.58 4.27
CA SER A 29 13.57 9.69 3.32
C SER A 29 12.28 9.68 2.49
N ALA A 30 11.63 10.83 2.35
CA ALA A 30 10.38 10.94 1.59
C ALA A 30 10.51 10.41 0.16
N ASN A 31 11.66 10.63 -0.47
CA ASN A 31 11.91 10.19 -1.85
C ASN A 31 12.09 8.68 -1.98
N ASP A 32 12.27 7.98 -0.86
CA ASP A 32 12.46 6.52 -0.84
C ASP A 32 11.18 5.74 -0.57
N VAL A 33 10.05 6.44 -0.38
CA VAL A 33 8.76 5.82 -0.03
C VAL A 33 7.81 5.92 -1.22
N PHE A 34 7.33 4.76 -1.68
CA PHE A 34 6.48 4.62 -2.87
C PHE A 34 5.13 4.00 -2.50
N LEU A 35 4.14 4.22 -3.35
CA LEU A 35 2.83 3.59 -3.26
C LEU A 35 2.55 2.79 -4.52
N SER A 36 1.70 1.78 -4.41
CA SER A 36 1.16 1.07 -5.57
C SER A 36 -0.17 1.71 -6.01
N ALA A 37 -0.42 1.75 -7.31
CA ALA A 37 -1.73 2.13 -7.84
C ALA A 37 -2.85 1.25 -7.27
N VAL A 38 -2.54 -0.02 -6.95
CA VAL A 38 -3.49 -0.95 -6.31
C VAL A 38 -3.95 -0.41 -4.96
N THR A 39 -3.04 0.16 -4.18
CA THR A 39 -3.37 0.76 -2.87
C THR A 39 -4.37 1.90 -3.03
N ILE A 40 -4.18 2.74 -4.06
CA ILE A 40 -5.14 3.81 -4.37
C ILE A 40 -6.52 3.21 -4.64
N GLY A 41 -6.58 2.15 -5.44
CA GLY A 41 -7.83 1.45 -5.75
C GLY A 41 -8.51 0.85 -4.52
N GLU A 42 -7.73 0.25 -3.62
CA GLU A 42 -8.27 -0.31 -2.38
C GLU A 42 -8.89 0.76 -1.49
N ILE A 43 -8.22 1.90 -1.37
CA ILE A 43 -8.73 3.02 -0.57
C ILE A 43 -10.00 3.59 -1.22
N GLU A 44 -10.01 3.76 -2.54
CA GLU A 44 -11.19 4.23 -3.27
C GLU A 44 -12.39 3.31 -3.06
N ARG A 45 -12.17 1.99 -3.11
CA ARG A 45 -13.22 1.00 -2.82
C ARG A 45 -13.79 1.21 -1.42
N GLY A 46 -12.93 1.44 -0.43
CA GLY A 46 -13.33 1.72 0.95
C GLY A 46 -14.17 3.00 1.06
N ILE A 47 -13.79 4.05 0.33
CA ILE A 47 -14.50 5.32 0.30
C ILE A 47 -15.92 5.13 -0.25
N VAL A 48 -16.05 4.43 -1.38
CA VAL A 48 -17.35 4.17 -2.00
C VAL A 48 -18.27 3.39 -1.06
N ARG A 49 -17.73 2.36 -0.40
CA ARG A 49 -18.48 1.58 0.59
C ARG A 49 -18.90 2.42 1.79
N GLN A 50 -18.00 3.28 2.25
CA GLN A 50 -18.28 4.13 3.41
C GLN A 50 -19.33 5.20 3.10
N ARG A 51 -19.42 5.64 1.84
CA ARG A 51 -20.38 6.67 1.42
C ARG A 51 -21.83 6.26 1.68
N ALA A 52 -22.13 4.97 1.60
CA ALA A 52 -23.45 4.44 1.89
C ALA A 52 -23.79 4.44 3.38
N LYS A 53 -22.76 4.47 4.25
CA LYS A 53 -22.92 4.39 5.71
C LYS A 53 -22.77 5.74 6.38
N ASP A 54 -21.80 6.52 5.94
CA ASP A 54 -21.43 7.80 6.53
C ASP A 54 -20.82 8.69 5.45
N ALA A 55 -21.67 9.50 4.81
CA ALA A 55 -21.25 10.33 3.69
C ALA A 55 -20.21 11.37 4.10
N ALA A 56 -20.31 11.93 5.30
CA ALA A 56 -19.37 12.94 5.78
C ALA A 56 -17.97 12.36 5.99
N PHE A 57 -17.91 11.16 6.55
CA PHE A 57 -16.64 10.45 6.72
C PHE A 57 -16.04 10.05 5.38
N ALA A 58 -16.86 9.57 4.45
CA ALA A 58 -16.41 9.24 3.09
C ALA A 58 -15.80 10.45 2.39
N GLU A 59 -16.42 11.63 2.55
CA GLU A 59 -15.90 12.87 1.95
C GLU A 59 -14.56 13.27 2.56
N ALA A 60 -14.40 13.12 3.88
CA ALA A 60 -13.12 13.38 4.55
C ALA A 60 -12.04 12.43 4.05
N LEU A 61 -12.36 11.15 3.85
CA LEU A 61 -11.43 10.16 3.29
C LEU A 61 -11.03 10.51 1.87
N GLU A 62 -11.99 10.94 1.04
CA GLU A 62 -11.72 11.34 -0.34
C GLU A 62 -10.76 12.51 -0.40
N SER A 63 -10.98 13.53 0.44
CA SER A 63 -10.08 14.69 0.54
C SER A 63 -8.68 14.28 0.97
N TRP A 64 -8.58 13.37 1.94
CA TRP A 64 -7.29 12.85 2.38
C TRP A 64 -6.60 12.07 1.25
N LEU A 65 -7.34 11.26 0.51
CA LEU A 65 -6.78 10.50 -0.62
C LEU A 65 -6.27 11.43 -1.72
N ASP A 66 -7.03 12.47 -2.05
CA ASP A 66 -6.62 13.44 -3.06
C ASP A 66 -5.31 14.12 -2.68
N ARG A 67 -5.16 14.51 -1.41
CA ARG A 67 -3.91 15.10 -0.91
C ARG A 67 -2.76 14.10 -0.96
N THR A 68 -3.02 12.85 -0.60
CA THR A 68 -2.02 11.77 -0.65
C THR A 68 -1.53 11.54 -2.07
N ILE A 69 -2.44 11.51 -3.04
CA ILE A 69 -2.08 11.35 -4.45
C ILE A 69 -1.18 12.50 -4.91
N GLN A 70 -1.46 13.73 -4.48
CA GLN A 70 -0.62 14.87 -4.82
C GLN A 70 0.79 14.76 -4.21
N VAL A 71 0.87 14.36 -2.95
CA VAL A 71 2.16 14.21 -2.25
C VAL A 71 3.02 13.13 -2.89
N TYR A 72 2.42 12.02 -3.29
CA TYR A 72 3.14 10.88 -3.86
C TYR A 72 3.11 10.82 -5.40
N ALA A 73 2.68 11.89 -6.08
CA ALA A 73 2.34 11.87 -7.51
C ALA A 73 3.36 11.16 -8.39
N ASP A 74 4.67 11.42 -8.19
CA ASP A 74 5.76 10.83 -8.97
C ASP A 74 6.25 9.49 -8.39
N ARG A 75 5.65 9.02 -7.30
CA ARG A 75 6.06 7.80 -6.59
C ARG A 75 4.90 6.84 -6.41
N ILE A 76 3.87 6.93 -7.25
CA ILE A 76 2.79 5.95 -7.35
C ILE A 76 3.10 5.05 -8.53
N LEU A 77 3.40 3.78 -8.24
CA LEU A 77 3.83 2.82 -9.25
C LEU A 77 2.63 2.12 -9.87
N PRO A 78 2.54 2.08 -11.20
CA PRO A 78 1.42 1.45 -11.91
C PRO A 78 1.53 -0.07 -11.90
N VAL A 79 0.41 -0.73 -12.18
CA VAL A 79 0.39 -2.14 -12.55
C VAL A 79 0.62 -2.20 -14.07
N ASP A 80 1.87 -2.21 -14.47
CA ASP A 80 2.27 -2.28 -15.87
C ASP A 80 2.50 -3.73 -16.31
N THR A 81 2.97 -3.92 -17.53
CA THR A 81 3.16 -5.26 -18.09
C THR A 81 4.13 -6.12 -17.29
N PRO A 82 5.32 -5.63 -16.89
CA PRO A 82 6.22 -6.44 -16.06
C PRO A 82 5.62 -6.81 -14.71
N VAL A 83 4.93 -5.88 -14.05
CA VAL A 83 4.27 -6.14 -12.78
C VAL A 83 3.16 -7.18 -12.95
N ALA A 84 2.33 -7.05 -13.99
CA ALA A 84 1.25 -7.98 -14.26
C ALA A 84 1.78 -9.40 -14.52
N ARG A 85 2.87 -9.53 -15.25
CA ARG A 85 3.47 -10.83 -15.53
C ARG A 85 4.02 -11.47 -14.24
N ARG A 86 4.66 -10.69 -13.39
CA ARG A 86 5.15 -11.18 -12.11
C ARG A 86 3.99 -11.59 -11.20
N TRP A 87 2.93 -10.80 -11.16
CA TRP A 87 1.73 -11.15 -10.41
C TRP A 87 1.14 -12.47 -10.88
N GLY A 88 1.04 -12.68 -12.19
CA GLY A 88 0.52 -13.93 -12.74
C GLY A 88 1.35 -15.14 -12.31
N SER A 89 2.66 -15.02 -12.32
CA SER A 89 3.57 -16.07 -11.89
C SER A 89 3.41 -16.36 -10.39
N LEU A 90 3.36 -15.33 -9.55
CA LEU A 90 3.14 -15.48 -8.11
C LEU A 90 1.78 -16.11 -7.81
N SER A 91 0.74 -15.64 -8.47
CA SER A 91 -0.64 -16.10 -8.28
C SER A 91 -0.76 -17.59 -8.61
N ALA A 92 -0.17 -18.03 -9.71
CA ALA A 92 -0.19 -19.43 -10.10
C ALA A 92 0.54 -20.33 -9.09
N ARG A 93 1.68 -19.85 -8.58
CA ARG A 93 2.51 -20.62 -7.63
C ARG A 93 1.88 -20.67 -6.24
N ILE A 94 1.29 -19.57 -5.79
CA ILE A 94 0.76 -19.45 -4.43
C ILE A 94 -0.69 -19.89 -4.35
N GLY A 95 -1.44 -19.77 -5.45
CA GLY A 95 -2.85 -20.15 -5.51
C GLY A 95 -3.80 -19.08 -4.97
N ASN A 96 -3.39 -17.80 -5.05
CA ASN A 96 -4.14 -16.67 -4.54
C ASN A 96 -3.98 -15.51 -5.52
N ASP A 97 -5.01 -14.72 -5.73
CA ASP A 97 -5.03 -13.59 -6.67
C ASP A 97 -5.35 -12.25 -6.00
N GLY A 98 -5.20 -12.16 -4.68
CA GLY A 98 -5.52 -10.96 -3.91
C GLY A 98 -4.61 -9.77 -4.23
N ALA A 99 -5.03 -8.60 -3.74
CA ALA A 99 -4.30 -7.34 -3.94
C ALA A 99 -2.88 -7.38 -3.36
N ASP A 100 -2.67 -8.14 -2.29
CA ASP A 100 -1.34 -8.29 -1.68
C ASP A 100 -0.32 -8.84 -2.66
N LEU A 101 -0.73 -9.73 -3.57
CA LEU A 101 0.17 -10.28 -4.58
C LEU A 101 0.53 -9.23 -5.64
N LEU A 102 -0.38 -8.31 -5.96
CA LEU A 102 -0.06 -7.20 -6.87
C LEU A 102 0.93 -6.23 -6.22
N ILE A 103 0.78 -5.98 -4.92
CA ILE A 103 1.71 -5.15 -4.17
C ILE A 103 3.08 -5.84 -4.11
N ALA A 104 3.11 -7.14 -3.80
CA ALA A 104 4.35 -7.91 -3.79
C ALA A 104 5.04 -7.92 -5.15
N ALA A 105 4.26 -8.11 -6.22
CA ALA A 105 4.78 -8.10 -7.60
C ALA A 105 5.41 -6.75 -7.95
N THR A 106 4.77 -5.66 -7.55
CA THR A 106 5.28 -4.31 -7.76
C THR A 106 6.61 -4.13 -7.04
N ALA A 107 6.68 -4.54 -5.77
CA ALA A 107 7.89 -4.41 -4.97
C ALA A 107 9.03 -5.26 -5.54
N LEU A 108 8.74 -6.49 -5.94
CA LEU A 108 9.76 -7.38 -6.54
C LEU A 108 10.31 -6.79 -7.85
N GLU A 109 9.43 -6.25 -8.68
CA GLU A 109 9.82 -5.70 -9.97
C GLU A 109 10.68 -4.46 -9.83
N HIS A 110 10.46 -3.66 -8.78
CA HIS A 110 11.19 -2.41 -8.55
C HIS A 110 12.28 -2.51 -7.48
N GLY A 111 12.50 -3.71 -6.92
CA GLY A 111 13.52 -3.89 -5.89
C GLY A 111 13.23 -3.18 -4.59
N LEU A 112 11.95 -3.11 -4.18
CA LEU A 112 11.51 -2.40 -2.98
C LEU A 112 11.23 -3.36 -1.83
N THR A 113 11.37 -2.86 -0.60
CA THR A 113 10.93 -3.56 0.61
C THR A 113 9.49 -3.16 0.92
N VAL A 114 8.61 -4.13 1.12
CA VAL A 114 7.21 -3.88 1.49
C VAL A 114 7.15 -3.52 2.97
N VAL A 115 6.45 -2.44 3.28
CA VAL A 115 6.20 -2.00 4.66
C VAL A 115 4.77 -2.36 5.00
N THR A 116 4.57 -3.34 5.90
CA THR A 116 3.26 -3.93 6.15
C THR A 116 3.14 -4.47 7.58
N ARG A 117 1.92 -4.52 8.08
CA ARG A 117 1.58 -5.23 9.31
C ARG A 117 1.25 -6.71 9.02
N ASN A 118 0.79 -6.99 7.80
CA ASN A 118 0.31 -8.31 7.39
C ASN A 118 1.44 -9.17 6.82
N VAL A 119 2.49 -9.38 7.62
CA VAL A 119 3.71 -10.06 7.16
C VAL A 119 3.44 -11.45 6.57
N ARG A 120 2.44 -12.16 7.08
CA ARG A 120 2.07 -13.49 6.58
C ARG A 120 1.68 -13.47 5.11
N HIS A 121 1.03 -12.39 4.65
CA HIS A 121 0.59 -12.26 3.27
C HIS A 121 1.75 -12.15 2.29
N PHE A 122 2.93 -11.77 2.79
CA PHE A 122 4.10 -11.52 1.95
C PHE A 122 5.21 -12.56 2.08
N GLU A 123 5.19 -13.38 3.12
CA GLU A 123 6.23 -14.38 3.38
C GLU A 123 6.47 -15.31 2.19
N SER A 124 5.40 -15.84 1.58
CA SER A 124 5.50 -16.80 0.49
C SER A 124 5.87 -16.19 -0.85
N THR A 125 5.88 -14.85 -0.94
CA THR A 125 6.16 -14.15 -2.21
C THR A 125 7.64 -13.97 -2.48
N GLY A 126 8.49 -14.11 -1.46
CA GLY A 126 9.93 -13.86 -1.57
C GLY A 126 10.33 -12.41 -1.48
N VAL A 127 9.38 -11.48 -1.30
CA VAL A 127 9.69 -10.06 -1.18
C VAL A 127 10.23 -9.75 0.23
N ALA A 128 11.16 -8.80 0.32
CA ALA A 128 11.60 -8.28 1.62
C ALA A 128 10.49 -7.46 2.25
N PHE A 129 10.30 -7.57 3.57
CA PHE A 129 9.24 -6.81 4.25
C PHE A 129 9.70 -6.34 5.63
N ILE A 130 9.04 -5.29 6.11
CA ILE A 130 9.24 -4.68 7.43
C ILE A 130 7.86 -4.44 8.05
N ASP A 131 7.72 -4.73 9.35
CA ASP A 131 6.53 -4.36 10.13
C ASP A 131 6.82 -3.10 10.94
N PRO A 132 6.27 -1.93 10.55
CA PRO A 132 6.56 -0.68 11.25
C PRO A 132 5.77 -0.52 12.55
N PHE A 133 4.84 -1.42 12.84
CA PHE A 133 4.03 -1.37 14.07
C PHE A 133 4.79 -1.91 15.28
N GLU A 134 5.82 -2.68 15.06
CA GLU A 134 6.65 -3.27 16.13
C GLU A 134 7.72 -2.33 16.67
#